data_991ee2eb784e9019173441f64132365b
#
_entry.id   991ee2eb784e9019173441f64132365b
#
_cell.length_a   1.000
_cell.length_b   1.000
_cell.length_c   1.000
_cell.angle_alpha   90.00
_cell.angle_beta   90.00
_cell.angle_gamma   90.00
#
_symmetry.space_group_name_H-M   'P 1'
#
loop_
_entity.id
_entity.type
_entity.pdbx_description
1 polymer ?
#
loop_
_entity_poly.entity_id
_entity_poly.type
_entity_poly.pdbx_seq_one_letter_code
_entity_poly.pdbx_strand_id
1 'polypeptide(L)'
;MDDQSLIRKAQGGDANSFAELLDLHYDTIYRFAWKWCGHKANAEDIAQLACIKLASSLKQFRFQSAFTSWLYRLVISCAQDWQRSQARHDHDEMPETETACESSPAEDRIYLTQVLERLGELGEGMKETALLVHAEGMSHAEAGELLGVSESTISWRLHTIRKHMSKSEARLSGSL
;
A
#
# COMPACT_ATOMS: atom_id res chain seq x y z
N MET A 1 8.79 -4.46 -24.43
CA MET A 1 7.68 -5.39 -24.82
C MET A 1 6.42 -4.87 -24.13
N ASP A 2 5.25 -4.99 -24.74
CA ASP A 2 4.00 -4.51 -24.11
C ASP A 2 3.64 -5.41 -22.91
N ASP A 3 3.24 -4.80 -21.79
CA ASP A 3 2.83 -5.51 -20.55
C ASP A 3 1.85 -6.64 -20.82
N GLN A 4 0.89 -6.42 -21.72
CA GLN A 4 -0.11 -7.44 -22.05
C GLN A 4 0.51 -8.69 -22.66
N SER A 5 1.53 -8.55 -23.49
CA SER A 5 2.25 -9.68 -24.10
C SER A 5 3.03 -10.49 -23.05
N LEU A 6 3.73 -9.77 -22.13
CA LEU A 6 4.45 -10.41 -21.01
C LEU A 6 3.48 -11.17 -20.10
N ILE A 7 2.38 -10.53 -19.72
CA ILE A 7 1.36 -11.13 -18.85
C ILE A 7 0.81 -12.41 -19.49
N ARG A 8 0.43 -12.40 -20.77
CA ARG A 8 -0.11 -13.59 -21.46
C ARG A 8 0.89 -14.73 -21.52
N LYS A 9 2.17 -14.45 -21.80
CA LYS A 9 3.22 -15.47 -21.82
C LYS A 9 3.47 -16.04 -20.42
N ALA A 10 3.56 -15.19 -19.42
CA ALA A 10 3.72 -15.59 -18.03
C ALA A 10 2.52 -16.43 -17.52
N GLN A 11 1.29 -16.06 -17.90
CA GLN A 11 0.10 -16.88 -17.63
C GLN A 11 0.17 -18.26 -18.29
N GLY A 12 0.82 -18.36 -19.46
CA GLY A 12 1.12 -19.59 -20.16
C GLY A 12 2.23 -20.45 -19.52
N GLY A 13 2.88 -19.95 -18.49
CA GLY A 13 3.95 -20.66 -17.76
C GLY A 13 5.37 -20.29 -18.21
N ASP A 14 5.55 -19.24 -19.02
CA ASP A 14 6.88 -18.76 -19.39
C ASP A 14 7.53 -18.03 -18.21
N ALA A 15 8.50 -18.69 -17.58
CA ALA A 15 9.23 -18.17 -16.42
C ALA A 15 10.04 -16.91 -16.75
N ASN A 16 10.59 -16.78 -17.95
CA ASN A 16 11.37 -15.61 -18.36
C ASN A 16 10.47 -14.38 -18.49
N SER A 17 9.29 -14.52 -19.12
CA SER A 17 8.31 -13.44 -19.20
C SER A 17 7.75 -13.06 -17.83
N PHE A 18 7.61 -14.01 -16.89
CA PHE A 18 7.24 -13.69 -15.52
C PHE A 18 8.33 -12.91 -14.79
N ALA A 19 9.60 -13.30 -14.93
CA ALA A 19 10.73 -12.58 -14.33
C ALA A 19 10.82 -11.14 -14.85
N GLU A 20 10.71 -10.96 -16.17
CA GLU A 20 10.69 -9.62 -16.79
C GLU A 20 9.50 -8.78 -16.29
N LEU A 21 8.30 -9.37 -16.20
CA LEU A 21 7.12 -8.68 -15.65
C LEU A 21 7.34 -8.26 -14.19
N LEU A 22 7.96 -9.14 -13.40
CA LEU A 22 8.28 -8.86 -12.01
C LEU A 22 9.29 -7.72 -11.89
N ASP A 23 10.36 -7.74 -12.67
CA ASP A 23 11.38 -6.68 -12.69
C ASP A 23 10.78 -5.31 -13.06
N LEU A 24 9.87 -5.27 -14.04
CA LEU A 24 9.19 -4.05 -14.44
C LEU A 24 8.31 -3.44 -13.35
N HIS A 25 7.70 -4.28 -12.52
CA HIS A 25 6.70 -3.84 -11.53
C HIS A 25 7.18 -3.90 -10.08
N TYR A 26 8.35 -4.49 -9.80
CA TYR A 26 8.86 -4.65 -8.43
C TYR A 26 8.99 -3.31 -7.71
N ASP A 27 9.52 -2.30 -8.39
CA ASP A 27 9.68 -0.97 -7.81
C ASP A 27 8.33 -0.34 -7.40
N THR A 28 7.30 -0.55 -8.21
CA THR A 28 5.92 -0.11 -7.88
C THR A 28 5.39 -0.85 -6.65
N ILE A 29 5.58 -2.17 -6.57
CA ILE A 29 5.19 -2.99 -5.41
C ILE A 29 5.90 -2.50 -4.15
N TYR A 30 7.23 -2.38 -4.20
CA TYR A 30 8.04 -1.99 -3.06
C TYR A 30 7.72 -0.57 -2.58
N ARG A 31 7.62 0.40 -3.49
CA ARG A 31 7.31 1.80 -3.15
C ARG A 31 5.94 1.95 -2.51
N PHE A 32 4.94 1.21 -2.99
CA PHE A 32 3.62 1.21 -2.36
C PHE A 32 3.66 0.56 -0.98
N ALA A 33 4.34 -0.59 -0.84
CA ALA A 33 4.55 -1.24 0.46
C ALA A 33 5.26 -0.31 1.46
N TRP A 34 6.29 0.41 0.99
CA TRP A 34 6.97 1.42 1.79
C TRP A 34 6.04 2.56 2.24
N LYS A 35 5.25 3.12 1.32
CA LYS A 35 4.27 4.16 1.66
C LYS A 35 3.20 3.64 2.62
N TRP A 36 2.94 2.33 2.61
CA TRP A 36 1.98 1.69 3.51
C TRP A 36 2.49 1.60 4.95
N CYS A 37 3.72 1.16 5.17
CA CYS A 37 4.24 0.84 6.50
C CYS A 37 5.27 1.84 7.04
N GLY A 38 5.90 2.65 6.18
CA GLY A 38 6.90 3.65 6.58
C GLY A 38 8.23 3.03 7.08
N HIS A 39 8.41 1.72 6.96
CA HIS A 39 9.56 1.00 7.51
C HIS A 39 10.15 0.02 6.47
N LYS A 40 11.50 0.02 6.34
CA LYS A 40 12.19 -0.72 5.27
C LYS A 40 11.96 -2.24 5.36
N ALA A 41 12.24 -2.85 6.51
CA ALA A 41 12.10 -4.29 6.67
C ALA A 41 10.65 -4.75 6.42
N ASN A 42 9.69 -4.02 6.96
CA ASN A 42 8.26 -4.31 6.75
C ASN A 42 7.85 -4.16 5.27
N ALA A 43 8.39 -3.18 4.57
CA ALA A 43 8.14 -2.97 3.14
C ALA A 43 8.73 -4.12 2.30
N GLU A 44 9.91 -4.61 2.65
CA GLU A 44 10.55 -5.76 2.03
C GLU A 44 9.71 -7.03 2.23
N ASP A 45 9.21 -7.27 3.43
CA ASP A 45 8.33 -8.41 3.74
C ASP A 45 7.01 -8.34 2.95
N ILE A 46 6.35 -7.19 2.94
CA ILE A 46 5.10 -6.99 2.18
C ILE A 46 5.36 -7.16 0.69
N ALA A 47 6.44 -6.61 0.16
CA ALA A 47 6.80 -6.73 -1.25
C ALA A 47 7.08 -8.19 -1.63
N GLN A 48 7.79 -8.93 -0.79
CA GLN A 48 8.04 -10.36 -1.00
C GLN A 48 6.74 -11.17 -1.00
N LEU A 49 5.85 -10.94 -0.04
CA LEU A 49 4.52 -11.56 -0.02
C LEU A 49 3.71 -11.23 -1.29
N ALA A 50 3.78 -9.98 -1.75
CA ALA A 50 3.12 -9.55 -2.98
C ALA A 50 3.69 -10.26 -4.22
N CYS A 51 5.01 -10.44 -4.32
CA CYS A 51 5.65 -11.18 -5.40
C CYS A 51 5.22 -12.66 -5.43
N ILE A 52 5.16 -13.31 -4.27
CA ILE A 52 4.69 -14.69 -4.14
C ILE A 52 3.21 -14.79 -4.54
N LYS A 53 2.39 -13.86 -4.08
CA LYS A 53 0.96 -13.83 -4.41
C LYS A 53 0.74 -13.51 -5.90
N LEU A 54 1.56 -12.64 -6.50
CA LEU A 54 1.55 -12.35 -7.93
C LEU A 54 1.80 -13.63 -8.73
N ALA A 55 2.84 -14.39 -8.38
CA ALA A 55 3.17 -15.64 -9.07
C ALA A 55 2.01 -16.66 -9.05
N SER A 56 1.33 -16.78 -7.91
CA SER A 56 0.23 -17.73 -7.73
C SER A 56 -1.10 -17.27 -8.33
N SER A 57 -1.33 -15.95 -8.42
CA SER A 57 -2.63 -15.38 -8.83
C SER A 57 -2.64 -14.74 -10.22
N LEU A 58 -1.49 -14.64 -10.90
CA LEU A 58 -1.39 -13.99 -12.23
C LEU A 58 -2.35 -14.59 -13.26
N LYS A 59 -2.58 -15.92 -13.20
CA LYS A 59 -3.54 -16.62 -14.07
C LYS A 59 -4.99 -16.14 -13.89
N GLN A 60 -5.31 -15.47 -12.79
CA GLN A 60 -6.65 -14.93 -12.50
C GLN A 60 -6.86 -13.53 -13.10
N PHE A 61 -5.79 -12.88 -13.54
CA PHE A 61 -5.92 -11.57 -14.19
C PHE A 61 -6.57 -11.70 -15.57
N ARG A 62 -7.72 -11.05 -15.75
CA ARG A 62 -8.58 -11.19 -16.93
C ARG A 62 -8.55 -10.01 -17.91
N PHE A 63 -7.62 -9.07 -17.76
CA PHE A 63 -7.52 -7.87 -18.61
C PHE A 63 -8.79 -6.97 -18.59
N GLN A 64 -9.57 -7.02 -17.51
CA GLN A 64 -10.78 -6.21 -17.33
C GLN A 64 -10.47 -4.83 -16.71
N SER A 65 -9.27 -4.64 -16.23
CA SER A 65 -8.74 -3.38 -15.69
C SER A 65 -7.27 -3.24 -16.08
N ALA A 66 -6.68 -2.07 -15.83
CA ALA A 66 -5.23 -1.91 -15.95
C ALA A 66 -4.52 -2.88 -15.01
N PHE A 67 -3.40 -3.46 -15.47
CA PHE A 67 -2.61 -4.39 -14.67
C PHE A 67 -2.11 -3.74 -13.37
N THR A 68 -1.71 -2.49 -13.43
CA THR A 68 -1.29 -1.70 -12.27
C THR A 68 -2.39 -1.58 -11.22
N SER A 69 -3.65 -1.36 -11.61
CA SER A 69 -4.79 -1.32 -10.68
C SER A 69 -5.01 -2.66 -10.00
N TRP A 70 -4.91 -3.76 -10.75
CA TRP A 70 -4.99 -5.11 -10.19
C TRP A 70 -3.81 -5.38 -9.24
N LEU A 71 -2.61 -4.94 -9.60
CA LEU A 71 -1.41 -5.06 -8.78
C LEU A 71 -1.54 -4.30 -7.45
N TYR A 72 -2.07 -3.06 -7.46
CA TYR A 72 -2.33 -2.32 -6.22
C TYR A 72 -3.30 -3.06 -5.28
N ARG A 73 -4.38 -3.65 -5.81
CA ARG A 73 -5.30 -4.48 -5.00
C ARG A 73 -4.56 -5.65 -4.35
N LEU A 74 -3.68 -6.30 -5.10
CA LEU A 74 -2.87 -7.41 -4.61
C LEU A 74 -1.94 -6.98 -3.49
N VAL A 75 -1.21 -5.87 -3.67
CA VAL A 75 -0.27 -5.34 -2.65
C VAL A 75 -1.03 -4.88 -1.40
N ILE A 76 -2.17 -4.18 -1.55
CA ILE A 76 -3.03 -3.78 -0.43
C ILE A 76 -3.48 -4.99 0.37
N SER A 77 -3.94 -6.04 -0.31
CA SER A 77 -4.34 -7.28 0.38
C SER A 77 -3.18 -7.93 1.14
N CYS A 78 -1.98 -7.95 0.56
CA CYS A 78 -0.78 -8.47 1.24
C CYS A 78 -0.41 -7.62 2.46
N ALA A 79 -0.47 -6.30 2.34
CA ALA A 79 -0.16 -5.37 3.42
C ALA A 79 -1.15 -5.49 4.59
N GLN A 80 -2.45 -5.64 4.30
CA GLN A 80 -3.48 -5.89 5.30
C GLN A 80 -3.30 -7.24 5.99
N ASP A 81 -2.98 -8.30 5.23
CA ASP A 81 -2.72 -9.64 5.78
C ASP A 81 -1.48 -9.62 6.67
N TRP A 82 -0.42 -8.94 6.23
CA TRP A 82 0.79 -8.73 7.00
C TRP A 82 0.50 -7.99 8.31
N GLN A 83 -0.22 -6.88 8.27
CA GLN A 83 -0.60 -6.10 9.45
C GLN A 83 -1.42 -6.91 10.45
N ARG A 84 -2.37 -7.72 9.98
CA ARG A 84 -3.16 -8.63 10.82
C ARG A 84 -2.29 -9.73 11.45
N SER A 85 -1.25 -10.20 10.75
CA SER A 85 -0.30 -11.17 11.27
C SER A 85 0.56 -10.57 12.38
N GLN A 86 1.08 -9.36 12.17
CA GLN A 86 1.87 -8.66 13.19
C GLN A 86 1.07 -8.39 14.46
N ALA A 87 -0.16 -7.87 14.35
CA ALA A 87 -1.02 -7.63 15.51
C ALA A 87 -1.30 -8.89 16.35
N ARG A 88 -1.15 -10.08 15.77
CA ARG A 88 -1.25 -11.36 16.52
C ARG A 88 0.06 -11.73 17.20
N HIS A 89 1.22 -11.34 16.64
CA HIS A 89 2.54 -11.61 17.21
C HIS A 89 2.92 -10.59 18.28
N ASP A 90 2.49 -9.33 18.19
CA ASP A 90 2.75 -8.29 19.20
C ASP A 90 2.13 -8.58 20.57
N HIS A 91 1.27 -9.59 20.68
CA HIS A 91 0.84 -10.12 21.98
C HIS A 91 1.90 -10.99 22.69
N ASP A 92 2.95 -11.40 21.98
CA ASP A 92 3.98 -12.31 22.53
C ASP A 92 5.40 -11.73 22.61
N GLU A 93 5.74 -10.61 21.93
CA GLU A 93 7.09 -10.02 21.96
C GLU A 93 7.07 -8.48 21.82
N MET A 94 7.90 -7.79 22.63
CA MET A 94 8.12 -6.34 22.55
C MET A 94 8.87 -5.98 21.24
N PRO A 95 8.49 -4.87 20.56
CA PRO A 95 9.12 -4.52 19.29
C PRO A 95 10.52 -3.96 19.49
N GLU A 96 11.52 -4.59 18.88
CA GLU A 96 12.83 -3.97 18.65
C GLU A 96 12.69 -2.89 17.57
N THR A 97 12.95 -1.66 17.98
CA THR A 97 13.08 -0.50 17.09
C THR A 97 14.38 -0.60 16.30
N GLU A 98 14.33 -1.13 15.11
CA GLU A 98 15.46 -1.05 14.17
C GLU A 98 15.26 0.01 13.09
N THR A 99 16.32 0.77 12.96
CA THR A 99 16.54 2.05 12.31
C THR A 99 16.81 1.94 10.81
N ALA A 100 16.32 2.96 10.11
CA ALA A 100 16.96 3.67 9.00
C ALA A 100 16.92 3.12 7.59
N CYS A 101 16.14 3.79 6.77
CA CYS A 101 16.45 4.00 5.35
C CYS A 101 17.05 5.42 5.17
N GLU A 102 18.16 5.52 4.45
CA GLU A 102 19.10 6.64 4.45
C GLU A 102 18.74 7.84 3.54
N SER A 103 17.48 8.21 3.35
CA SER A 103 17.18 9.32 2.44
C SER A 103 16.20 10.39 2.94
N SER A 104 15.76 10.32 4.20
CA SER A 104 14.92 11.36 4.80
C SER A 104 15.33 11.61 6.25
N PRO A 105 15.23 12.86 6.78
CA PRO A 105 15.49 13.14 8.19
C PRO A 105 14.70 12.19 9.08
N ALA A 106 15.29 11.70 10.16
CA ALA A 106 14.66 10.73 11.05
C ALA A 106 13.30 11.22 11.60
N GLU A 107 13.18 12.53 11.80
CA GLU A 107 11.95 13.18 12.26
C GLU A 107 10.79 13.05 11.27
N ASP A 108 11.05 13.27 9.97
CA ASP A 108 10.01 13.17 8.93
C ASP A 108 9.47 11.73 8.81
N ARG A 109 10.31 10.76 9.07
CA ARG A 109 9.95 9.32 9.01
C ARG A 109 9.10 8.91 10.20
N ILE A 110 9.47 9.35 11.40
CA ILE A 110 8.68 9.14 12.62
C ILE A 110 7.30 9.77 12.43
N TYR A 111 7.25 10.99 11.90
CA TYR A 111 5.99 11.68 11.63
C TYR A 111 5.12 10.92 10.61
N LEU A 112 5.70 10.46 9.49
CA LEU A 112 4.98 9.68 8.49
C LEU A 112 4.41 8.38 9.06
N THR A 113 5.19 7.64 9.83
CA THR A 113 4.75 6.41 10.48
C THR A 113 3.55 6.67 11.40
N GLN A 114 3.64 7.70 12.24
CA GLN A 114 2.55 8.10 13.13
C GLN A 114 1.28 8.52 12.37
N VAL A 115 1.43 9.22 11.24
CA VAL A 115 0.30 9.58 10.37
C VAL A 115 -0.37 8.33 9.79
N LEU A 116 0.42 7.38 9.29
CA LEU A 116 -0.08 6.13 8.71
C LEU A 116 -0.80 5.25 9.75
N GLU A 117 -0.29 5.19 10.98
CA GLU A 117 -0.93 4.50 12.10
C GLU A 117 -2.28 5.14 12.43
N ARG A 118 -2.32 6.45 12.59
CA ARG A 118 -3.56 7.19 12.85
C ARG A 118 -4.60 7.03 11.74
N LEU A 119 -4.18 7.00 10.48
CA LEU A 119 -5.08 6.72 9.37
C LEU A 119 -5.70 5.32 9.47
N GLY A 120 -4.93 4.33 9.91
CA GLY A 120 -5.42 2.98 10.17
C GLY A 120 -6.46 2.93 11.30
N GLU A 121 -6.28 3.73 12.35
CA GLU A 121 -7.20 3.82 13.49
C GLU A 121 -8.53 4.52 13.17
N LEU A 122 -8.56 5.38 12.13
CA LEU A 122 -9.79 6.09 11.72
C LEU A 122 -10.87 5.18 11.15
N GLY A 123 -10.52 3.98 10.73
CA GLY A 123 -11.42 2.99 10.21
C GLY A 123 -10.97 2.35 8.90
N GLU A 124 -11.71 1.34 8.50
CA GLU A 124 -11.42 0.54 7.32
C GLU A 124 -11.42 1.38 6.03
N GLY A 125 -10.38 1.21 5.22
CA GLY A 125 -10.22 1.87 3.92
C GLY A 125 -9.77 3.34 3.99
N MET A 126 -9.56 3.92 5.17
CA MET A 126 -9.08 5.30 5.30
C MET A 126 -7.64 5.45 4.84
N LYS A 127 -6.78 4.56 5.28
CA LYS A 127 -5.36 4.52 4.92
C LYS A 127 -5.17 4.25 3.42
N GLU A 128 -5.87 3.26 2.89
CA GLU A 128 -5.88 2.92 1.47
C GLU A 128 -6.32 4.10 0.61
N THR A 129 -7.41 4.75 1.00
CA THR A 129 -7.93 5.92 0.29
C THR A 129 -6.91 7.06 0.26
N ALA A 130 -6.28 7.36 1.40
CA ALA A 130 -5.27 8.41 1.48
C ALA A 130 -4.06 8.09 0.59
N LEU A 131 -3.56 6.85 0.63
CA LEU A 131 -2.41 6.44 -0.17
C LEU A 131 -2.71 6.48 -1.67
N LEU A 132 -3.85 5.92 -2.11
CA LEU A 132 -4.19 5.88 -3.54
C LEU A 132 -4.40 7.28 -4.12
N VAL A 133 -5.11 8.16 -3.41
CA VAL A 133 -5.41 9.49 -3.92
C VAL A 133 -4.23 10.45 -3.76
N HIS A 134 -3.62 10.52 -2.58
CA HIS A 134 -2.57 11.52 -2.32
C HIS A 134 -1.16 11.07 -2.67
N ALA A 135 -0.85 9.78 -2.51
CA ALA A 135 0.51 9.28 -2.76
C ALA A 135 0.68 8.68 -4.16
N GLU A 136 -0.40 8.11 -4.75
CA GLU A 136 -0.39 7.56 -6.11
C GLU A 136 -1.06 8.49 -7.14
N GLY A 137 -1.72 9.57 -6.70
CA GLY A 137 -2.32 10.56 -7.58
C GLY A 137 -3.59 10.08 -8.30
N MET A 138 -4.26 9.05 -7.79
CA MET A 138 -5.50 8.55 -8.39
C MET A 138 -6.66 9.51 -8.17
N SER A 139 -7.54 9.61 -9.15
CA SER A 139 -8.83 10.27 -8.98
C SER A 139 -9.71 9.51 -7.99
N HIS A 140 -10.74 10.18 -7.44
CA HIS A 140 -11.70 9.53 -6.54
C HIS A 140 -12.43 8.37 -7.21
N ALA A 141 -12.72 8.50 -8.51
CA ALA A 141 -13.35 7.44 -9.29
C ALA A 141 -12.45 6.21 -9.43
N GLU A 142 -11.18 6.40 -9.79
CA GLU A 142 -10.19 5.31 -9.92
C GLU A 142 -9.93 4.61 -8.58
N ALA A 143 -9.75 5.37 -7.50
CA ALA A 143 -9.59 4.81 -6.15
C ALA A 143 -10.85 4.07 -5.70
N GLY A 144 -12.03 4.59 -6.02
CA GLY A 144 -13.33 3.94 -5.74
C GLY A 144 -13.46 2.61 -6.47
N GLU A 145 -13.16 2.57 -7.77
CA GLU A 145 -13.15 1.34 -8.55
C GLU A 145 -12.15 0.31 -8.00
N LEU A 146 -10.95 0.78 -7.65
CA LEU A 146 -9.91 -0.08 -7.10
C LEU A 146 -10.32 -0.68 -5.74
N LEU A 147 -10.91 0.11 -4.85
CA LEU A 147 -11.33 -0.33 -3.52
C LEU A 147 -12.72 -0.96 -3.47
N GLY A 148 -13.44 -0.99 -4.60
CA GLY A 148 -14.79 -1.56 -4.67
C GLY A 148 -15.84 -0.72 -3.92
N VAL A 149 -15.67 0.60 -3.84
CA VAL A 149 -16.57 1.55 -3.19
C VAL A 149 -16.94 2.69 -4.13
N SER A 150 -18.00 3.42 -3.79
CA SER A 150 -18.41 4.58 -4.60
C SER A 150 -17.43 5.74 -4.48
N GLU A 151 -17.39 6.59 -5.52
CA GLU A 151 -16.61 7.83 -5.52
C GLU A 151 -17.00 8.75 -4.35
N SER A 152 -18.29 8.77 -4.00
CA SER A 152 -18.78 9.53 -2.85
C SER A 152 -18.22 9.00 -1.51
N THR A 153 -18.01 7.68 -1.40
CA THR A 153 -17.35 7.07 -0.25
C THR A 153 -15.91 7.52 -0.14
N ILE A 154 -15.17 7.58 -1.26
CA ILE A 154 -13.80 8.10 -1.30
C ILE A 154 -13.77 9.56 -0.85
N SER A 155 -14.65 10.39 -1.39
CA SER A 155 -14.77 11.81 -1.03
C SER A 155 -15.07 12.00 0.46
N TRP A 156 -15.98 11.19 1.02
CA TRP A 156 -16.30 11.20 2.44
C TRP A 156 -15.12 10.78 3.31
N ARG A 157 -14.40 9.71 2.93
CA ARG A 157 -13.20 9.26 3.64
C ARG A 157 -12.14 10.36 3.68
N LEU A 158 -11.84 10.99 2.54
CA LEU A 158 -10.86 12.09 2.47
C LEU A 158 -11.28 13.30 3.30
N HIS A 159 -12.57 13.64 3.30
CA HIS A 159 -13.10 14.70 4.16
C HIS A 159 -12.89 14.37 5.65
N THR A 160 -13.19 13.13 6.04
CA THR A 160 -13.02 12.66 7.42
C THR A 160 -11.56 12.68 7.84
N ILE A 161 -10.65 12.19 7.00
CA ILE A 161 -9.20 12.23 7.21
C ILE A 161 -8.75 13.68 7.45
N ARG A 162 -9.10 14.60 6.55
CA ARG A 162 -8.73 16.02 6.66
C ARG A 162 -9.22 16.65 7.96
N LYS A 163 -10.45 16.36 8.35
CA LYS A 163 -11.04 16.86 9.60
C LYS A 163 -10.30 16.34 10.85
N HIS A 164 -9.85 15.09 10.83
CA HIS A 164 -9.09 14.51 11.94
C HIS A 164 -7.66 15.05 12.01
N MET A 165 -6.99 15.20 10.87
CA MET A 165 -5.63 15.73 10.83
C MET A 165 -5.56 17.18 11.28
N SER A 166 -6.49 18.05 10.83
CA SER A 166 -6.53 19.46 11.27
C SER A 166 -6.81 19.64 12.77
N LYS A 167 -7.59 18.74 13.39
CA LYS A 167 -7.80 18.76 14.85
C LYS A 167 -6.56 18.36 15.63
N SER A 168 -5.74 17.45 15.07
CA SER A 168 -4.49 17.01 15.68
C SER A 168 -3.44 18.14 15.68
N GLU A 169 -3.33 18.86 14.57
CA GLU A 169 -2.43 20.03 14.47
C GLU A 169 -2.82 21.16 15.44
N ALA A 170 -4.12 21.45 15.56
CA ALA A 170 -4.61 22.46 16.49
C ALA A 170 -4.34 22.13 17.97
N ARG A 171 -4.28 20.84 18.33
CA ARG A 171 -3.93 20.40 19.69
C ARG A 171 -2.44 20.53 19.99
N LEU A 172 -1.58 20.33 18.98
CA LEU A 172 -0.13 20.46 19.12
C LEU A 172 0.30 21.94 19.18
N SER A 173 -0.39 22.83 18.48
CA SER A 173 -0.12 24.28 18.50
C SER A 173 -0.78 25.05 19.66
N GLY A 174 -1.71 24.44 20.38
CA GLY A 174 -2.38 25.04 21.56
C GLY A 174 -1.76 24.67 22.91
N SER A 175 -0.62 23.98 22.96
CA SER A 175 0.11 23.57 24.17
C SER A 175 1.43 24.32 24.38
N LEU A 176 1.51 25.56 23.93
CA LEU A 176 2.60 26.50 24.25
C LEU A 176 2.10 27.64 25.14
#